data_f21263120b786a6dcbc8e73244fd0657
#
_entry.id   f21263120b786a6dcbc8e73244fd0657
#
_cell.length_a   1.000
_cell.length_b   1.000
_cell.length_c   1.000
_cell.angle_alpha   90.00
_cell.angle_beta   90.00
_cell.angle_gamma   90.00
#
_symmetry.space_group_name_H-M   'P 1'
#
loop_
_entity.id
_entity.type
_entity.pdbx_description
1 polymer ?
#
loop_
_entity_poly.entity_id
_entity_poly.type
_entity_poly.pdbx_seq_one_letter_code
_entity_poly.pdbx_strand_id
1 'polypeptide(L)'
;AEKEKSFKTFTMSEEKKSDRLFNDFPPISTEEWEKLIEKDLKGADYEKRLVWKTEQGFKVKPYYREEDLQHIAGKDALPGQFPFVRGNHAKGNPWYIRQNIQVGKIDAAHKKALDILMKGIDSLGFIMDDNKEYSKEDIDGLCRNIFAEIVELNFNCGQQAENIASIFYQLVEQYNRDFEKVRGSVNFDPLGRLIIKGNYYQSAEEDFERCKRMIETTADLPNFTVINVNGRNFHHAGSSIVQELAFSLSAGAEYITQLSELGLSVNQIAPAMRFNFSIGPNYFMEMAKIRAARLLWATIVKAYGPSSDDIARMSIHTETATWNFTVYDPYVNMLRTTTESMSAIIAGVDSHLVKPFDSAYNKPQEFSERIARNQQLLLKEESYLDKVADPSAGSYFIESLTDSLMQEAWNIFLEVEEKGGFIEAVKSGYIQAKVRENAAILDQSLATRKNSLLGTNQYPNNGERIEKYIPADVFNPTDFTEKEAIAETLKPYRGAQAFEKLRKKTDDWSRENKRPSVFLFTYGNLGMRIARAQFSANFFGVACFDIIDNLGFKTIEQGVDEAIKSQAEIIVICSSDEE
;
A
#
# COMPACT_ATOMS: atom_id res chain seq x y z
N ALA A 1 25.23 -53.50 7.28
CA ALA A 1 26.44 -52.96 7.90
C ALA A 1 26.28 -51.43 8.00
N GLU A 2 25.88 -51.03 9.19
CA GLU A 2 25.69 -49.65 9.63
C GLU A 2 27.01 -48.90 9.61
N LYS A 3 26.99 -47.67 9.15
CA LYS A 3 27.99 -46.67 9.49
C LYS A 3 27.29 -45.48 10.14
N GLU A 4 27.14 -45.53 11.45
CA GLU A 4 26.97 -44.37 12.30
C GLU A 4 28.16 -43.43 12.14
N LYS A 5 27.93 -42.23 11.61
CA LYS A 5 28.87 -41.12 11.74
C LYS A 5 28.53 -40.34 13.00
N SER A 6 29.29 -40.61 14.08
CA SER A 6 29.23 -39.83 15.30
C SER A 6 29.67 -38.39 15.03
N PHE A 7 28.78 -37.44 15.28
CA PHE A 7 29.15 -36.04 15.44
C PHE A 7 29.92 -35.88 16.75
N LYS A 8 31.21 -35.63 16.66
CA LYS A 8 32.03 -35.25 17.82
C LYS A 8 31.57 -33.86 18.28
N THR A 9 30.99 -33.80 19.47
CA THR A 9 30.75 -32.58 20.22
C THR A 9 32.11 -31.93 20.48
N PHE A 10 32.34 -30.77 19.87
CA PHE A 10 33.47 -29.92 20.22
C PHE A 10 33.18 -29.27 21.59
N THR A 11 33.76 -29.78 22.63
CA THR A 11 33.90 -29.08 23.92
C THR A 11 34.88 -27.92 23.72
N MET A 12 34.41 -26.71 23.87
CA MET A 12 35.26 -25.52 23.91
C MET A 12 36.14 -25.60 25.18
N SER A 13 37.41 -25.90 25.00
CA SER A 13 38.43 -25.70 26.00
C SER A 13 39.15 -24.39 25.71
N GLU A 14 39.24 -23.56 26.75
CA GLU A 14 40.18 -22.43 26.97
C GLU A 14 40.12 -21.27 25.95
N GLU A 15 39.76 -20.11 26.46
CA GLU A 15 39.90 -18.82 25.84
C GLU A 15 41.34 -18.56 25.34
N LYS A 16 41.64 -19.01 24.14
CA LYS A 16 42.59 -18.27 23.32
C LYS A 16 41.92 -16.96 23.00
N LYS A 17 42.43 -15.80 23.46
CA LYS A 17 42.14 -14.51 22.87
C LYS A 17 42.19 -14.70 21.35
N SER A 18 41.07 -14.89 20.71
CA SER A 18 41.02 -14.91 19.26
C SER A 18 41.45 -13.56 18.82
N ASP A 19 42.57 -13.45 18.11
CA ASP A 19 42.90 -12.26 17.38
C ASP A 19 41.67 -11.95 16.53
N ARG A 20 40.93 -10.88 16.89
CA ARG A 20 39.77 -10.47 16.11
C ARG A 20 40.27 -10.16 14.71
N LEU A 21 39.67 -10.75 13.72
CA LEU A 21 39.85 -10.32 12.34
C LEU A 21 39.70 -8.80 12.30
N PHE A 22 40.61 -8.11 11.63
CA PHE A 22 40.66 -6.64 11.53
C PHE A 22 41.11 -5.88 12.78
N ASN A 23 41.86 -6.51 13.73
CA ASN A 23 42.50 -5.77 14.84
C ASN A 23 43.39 -4.60 14.38
N ASP A 24 43.96 -4.68 13.19
CA ASP A 24 44.75 -3.63 12.56
C ASP A 24 43.93 -2.41 12.09
N PHE A 25 42.61 -2.52 12.12
CA PHE A 25 41.67 -1.48 11.75
C PHE A 25 40.80 -1.11 12.97
N PRO A 26 41.26 -0.14 13.78
CA PRO A 26 40.48 0.28 14.95
C PRO A 26 39.13 0.83 14.53
N PRO A 27 38.08 0.64 15.35
CA PRO A 27 36.76 1.19 15.05
C PRO A 27 36.85 2.72 15.05
N ILE A 28 36.33 3.34 13.99
CA ILE A 28 36.19 4.78 13.84
C ILE A 28 34.89 5.22 14.50
N SER A 29 34.97 6.27 15.35
CA SER A 29 33.75 6.82 15.98
C SER A 29 32.86 7.55 14.97
N THR A 30 31.59 7.75 15.30
CA THR A 30 30.65 8.51 14.47
C THR A 30 31.11 9.95 14.32
N GLU A 31 31.62 10.57 15.39
CA GLU A 31 32.14 11.94 15.35
C GLU A 31 33.37 12.09 14.42
N GLU A 32 34.26 11.11 14.39
CA GLU A 32 35.38 11.10 13.45
C GLU A 32 34.94 10.95 12.01
N TRP A 33 33.94 10.08 11.75
CA TRP A 33 33.36 9.90 10.42
C TRP A 33 32.66 11.17 9.96
N GLU A 34 31.80 11.77 10.80
CA GLU A 34 31.07 13.00 10.47
C GLU A 34 32.02 14.18 10.21
N LYS A 35 33.10 14.35 10.96
CA LYS A 35 34.13 15.34 10.66
C LYS A 35 34.75 15.17 9.26
N LEU A 36 34.93 13.91 8.83
CA LEU A 36 35.45 13.66 7.49
C LEU A 36 34.40 14.01 6.43
N ILE A 37 33.14 13.66 6.65
CA ILE A 37 32.01 14.02 5.76
C ILE A 37 31.89 15.54 5.64
N GLU A 38 31.93 16.28 6.75
CA GLU A 38 31.91 17.76 6.74
C GLU A 38 33.09 18.37 5.95
N LYS A 39 34.29 17.80 6.11
CA LYS A 39 35.45 18.21 5.31
C LYS A 39 35.22 17.97 3.82
N ASP A 40 34.67 16.82 3.44
CA ASP A 40 34.39 16.45 2.03
C ASP A 40 33.26 17.28 1.42
N LEU A 41 32.33 17.75 2.23
CA LEU A 41 31.25 18.67 1.84
C LEU A 41 31.77 20.10 1.54
N LYS A 42 33.04 20.41 1.84
CA LYS A 42 33.69 21.71 1.56
C LYS A 42 32.88 22.93 2.03
N GLY A 43 32.28 22.83 3.22
CA GLY A 43 31.49 23.90 3.84
C GLY A 43 29.99 23.88 3.45
N ALA A 44 29.55 22.92 2.67
CA ALA A 44 28.12 22.72 2.45
C ALA A 44 27.47 22.11 3.72
N ASP A 45 26.25 22.55 4.02
CA ASP A 45 25.51 22.11 5.19
C ASP A 45 25.12 20.62 5.06
N TYR A 46 25.49 19.81 6.06
CA TYR A 46 25.22 18.37 6.13
C TYR A 46 23.73 18.05 6.05
N GLU A 47 22.92 18.72 6.85
CA GLU A 47 21.47 18.50 6.91
C GLU A 47 20.78 18.77 5.56
N LYS A 48 21.21 19.82 4.87
CA LYS A 48 20.63 20.18 3.57
C LYS A 48 21.05 19.27 2.42
N ARG A 49 22.24 18.67 2.52
CA ARG A 49 22.83 17.90 1.43
C ARG A 49 22.59 16.41 1.53
N LEU A 50 22.60 15.85 2.73
CA LEU A 50 22.63 14.41 2.96
C LEU A 50 21.42 13.88 3.71
N VAL A 51 20.74 14.71 4.51
CA VAL A 51 19.58 14.26 5.29
C VAL A 51 18.31 14.42 4.49
N TRP A 52 17.60 13.32 4.29
CA TRP A 52 16.31 13.33 3.61
C TRP A 52 15.20 13.76 4.56
N LYS A 53 14.56 14.89 4.26
CA LYS A 53 13.34 15.33 4.92
C LYS A 53 12.16 14.64 4.25
N THR A 54 11.59 13.68 4.94
CA THR A 54 10.49 12.88 4.42
C THR A 54 9.16 13.64 4.48
N GLU A 55 8.18 13.19 3.69
CA GLU A 55 6.79 13.64 3.77
C GLU A 55 6.03 12.96 4.93
N GLN A 56 6.75 12.12 5.71
CA GLN A 56 6.18 11.36 6.83
C GLN A 56 6.33 12.08 8.19
N GLY A 57 6.94 13.26 8.21
CA GLY A 57 7.13 14.07 9.43
C GLY A 57 8.52 13.93 10.08
N PHE A 58 9.32 12.96 9.69
CA PHE A 58 10.65 12.73 10.25
C PHE A 58 11.77 12.81 9.21
N LYS A 59 13.01 12.86 9.70
CA LYS A 59 14.22 12.90 8.87
C LYS A 59 14.86 11.52 8.79
N VAL A 60 15.44 11.20 7.62
CA VAL A 60 16.20 9.99 7.38
C VAL A 60 17.66 10.35 7.17
N LYS A 61 18.53 9.76 7.98
CA LYS A 61 19.98 9.95 7.88
C LYS A 61 20.54 9.25 6.64
N PRO A 62 21.69 9.71 6.09
CA PRO A 62 22.34 9.06 4.95
C PRO A 62 22.90 7.67 5.28
N TYR A 63 23.15 7.38 6.56
CA TYR A 63 23.61 6.09 7.08
C TYR A 63 23.16 5.92 8.53
N TYR A 64 23.13 4.65 8.97
CA TYR A 64 22.84 4.25 10.35
C TYR A 64 23.91 3.28 10.85
N ARG A 65 24.14 3.27 12.15
CA ARG A 65 25.14 2.43 12.82
C ARG A 65 24.49 1.66 13.98
N GLU A 66 25.26 0.77 14.61
CA GLU A 66 24.79 -0.05 15.75
C GLU A 66 24.24 0.79 16.90
N GLU A 67 24.83 1.96 17.14
CA GLU A 67 24.39 2.89 18.19
C GLU A 67 22.99 3.46 17.97
N ASP A 68 22.56 3.59 16.72
CA ASP A 68 21.18 4.02 16.38
C ASP A 68 20.13 2.99 16.80
N LEU A 69 20.51 1.72 17.01
CA LEU A 69 19.60 0.66 17.45
C LEU A 69 19.44 0.53 18.95
N GLN A 70 20.24 1.22 19.76
CA GLN A 70 20.30 0.99 21.22
C GLN A 70 18.96 1.25 21.93
N HIS A 71 18.14 2.13 21.39
CA HIS A 71 16.89 2.60 21.98
C HIS A 71 15.64 2.01 21.30
N ILE A 72 15.82 1.16 20.27
CA ILE A 72 14.68 0.67 19.48
C ILE A 72 13.92 -0.41 20.26
N ALA A 73 12.61 -0.18 20.44
CA ALA A 73 11.73 -1.12 21.08
C ALA A 73 11.51 -2.38 20.22
N GLY A 74 11.53 -3.56 20.83
CA GLY A 74 11.22 -4.82 20.16
C GLY A 74 12.32 -5.36 19.22
N LYS A 75 13.51 -4.72 19.16
CA LYS A 75 14.64 -5.16 18.31
C LYS A 75 15.09 -6.62 18.57
N ASP A 76 14.97 -7.07 19.82
CA ASP A 76 15.39 -8.41 20.26
C ASP A 76 14.24 -9.43 20.19
N ALA A 77 13.03 -9.04 19.76
CA ALA A 77 11.90 -9.93 19.61
C ALA A 77 12.17 -10.97 18.52
N LEU A 78 11.74 -12.21 18.76
CA LEU A 78 11.84 -13.28 17.75
C LEU A 78 10.59 -13.28 16.84
N PRO A 79 10.71 -13.78 15.60
CA PRO A 79 9.54 -13.96 14.73
C PRO A 79 8.44 -14.77 15.42
N GLY A 80 7.19 -14.34 15.27
CA GLY A 80 6.03 -14.99 15.89
C GLY A 80 5.84 -14.75 17.39
N GLN A 81 6.68 -13.92 18.02
CA GLN A 81 6.57 -13.56 19.43
C GLN A 81 6.18 -12.09 19.62
N PHE A 82 5.49 -11.84 20.74
CA PHE A 82 5.15 -10.46 21.14
C PHE A 82 6.40 -9.55 21.16
N PRO A 83 6.34 -8.34 20.65
CA PRO A 83 5.19 -7.58 20.14
C PRO A 83 4.94 -7.76 18.62
N PHE A 84 5.30 -8.88 18.04
CA PHE A 84 5.08 -9.32 16.65
C PHE A 84 5.69 -8.41 15.57
N VAL A 85 6.60 -7.53 15.91
CA VAL A 85 7.28 -6.63 14.97
C VAL A 85 7.92 -7.40 13.82
N ARG A 86 8.39 -8.63 14.07
CA ARG A 86 9.03 -9.51 13.10
C ARG A 86 8.07 -10.51 12.42
N GLY A 87 6.77 -10.24 12.45
CA GLY A 87 5.74 -11.08 11.81
C GLY A 87 5.02 -12.03 12.75
N ASN A 88 3.92 -12.57 12.26
CA ASN A 88 3.04 -13.47 13.02
C ASN A 88 3.55 -14.93 13.06
N HIS A 89 4.49 -15.32 12.19
CA HIS A 89 4.97 -16.68 12.05
C HIS A 89 6.39 -16.85 12.58
N ALA A 90 6.61 -17.90 13.37
CA ALA A 90 7.95 -18.23 13.91
C ALA A 90 8.90 -18.79 12.84
N LYS A 91 8.38 -19.37 11.77
CA LYS A 91 9.15 -20.00 10.68
C LYS A 91 8.51 -19.68 9.33
N GLY A 92 9.37 -19.36 8.37
CA GLY A 92 8.94 -19.01 7.02
C GLY A 92 8.14 -17.70 6.98
N ASN A 93 7.59 -17.42 5.84
CA ASN A 93 6.80 -16.23 5.58
C ASN A 93 5.61 -16.58 4.67
N PRO A 94 4.67 -17.43 5.13
CA PRO A 94 3.51 -17.80 4.33
C PRO A 94 2.56 -16.61 4.20
N TRP A 95 2.04 -16.39 2.99
CA TRP A 95 0.93 -15.47 2.77
C TRP A 95 -0.08 -16.10 1.82
N TYR A 96 -1.34 -15.67 1.93
CA TYR A 96 -2.40 -16.06 1.02
C TYR A 96 -2.39 -15.17 -0.24
N ILE A 97 -2.38 -15.80 -1.41
CA ILE A 97 -2.47 -15.13 -2.71
C ILE A 97 -3.93 -14.89 -3.03
N ARG A 98 -4.39 -13.64 -2.81
CA ARG A 98 -5.80 -13.27 -3.00
C ARG A 98 -6.08 -12.80 -4.43
N GLN A 99 -7.21 -13.25 -4.95
CA GLN A 99 -7.83 -12.66 -6.15
C GLN A 99 -9.30 -12.38 -5.88
N ASN A 100 -9.75 -11.17 -6.29
CA ASN A 100 -11.14 -10.76 -6.13
C ASN A 100 -11.99 -11.19 -7.34
N ILE A 101 -13.25 -11.55 -7.09
CA ILE A 101 -14.26 -11.95 -8.07
C ILE A 101 -15.50 -11.09 -7.88
N GLN A 102 -15.92 -10.36 -8.92
CA GLN A 102 -17.20 -9.66 -8.93
C GLN A 102 -18.35 -10.67 -9.00
N VAL A 103 -19.24 -10.65 -8.01
CA VAL A 103 -20.39 -11.57 -7.95
C VAL A 103 -21.59 -10.95 -8.64
N GLY A 104 -21.72 -11.19 -9.94
CA GLY A 104 -22.93 -10.85 -10.70
C GLY A 104 -23.93 -12.00 -10.66
N LYS A 105 -23.59 -13.11 -11.34
CA LYS A 105 -24.34 -14.39 -11.29
C LYS A 105 -23.55 -15.40 -10.47
N ILE A 106 -24.19 -16.09 -9.56
CA ILE A 106 -23.58 -17.07 -8.64
C ILE A 106 -22.79 -18.14 -9.41
N ASP A 107 -23.41 -18.80 -10.38
CA ASP A 107 -22.76 -19.87 -11.16
C ASP A 107 -21.52 -19.39 -11.93
N ALA A 108 -21.56 -18.15 -12.45
CA ALA A 108 -20.41 -17.59 -13.16
C ALA A 108 -19.26 -17.25 -12.21
N ALA A 109 -19.57 -16.68 -11.03
CA ALA A 109 -18.59 -16.38 -9.99
C ALA A 109 -17.98 -17.68 -9.42
N HIS A 110 -18.79 -18.69 -9.15
CA HIS A 110 -18.35 -20.01 -8.72
C HIS A 110 -17.42 -20.67 -9.74
N LYS A 111 -17.82 -20.70 -11.03
CA LYS A 111 -16.97 -21.25 -12.10
C LYS A 111 -15.63 -20.54 -12.18
N LYS A 112 -15.62 -19.21 -12.06
CA LYS A 112 -14.38 -18.40 -12.01
C LYS A 112 -13.56 -18.74 -10.77
N ALA A 113 -14.20 -18.92 -9.61
CA ALA A 113 -13.51 -19.29 -8.37
C ALA A 113 -12.76 -20.63 -8.54
N LEU A 114 -13.41 -21.66 -9.03
CA LEU A 114 -12.76 -22.96 -9.28
C LEU A 114 -11.63 -22.87 -10.31
N ASP A 115 -11.82 -22.08 -11.38
CA ASP A 115 -10.79 -21.89 -12.41
C ASP A 115 -9.52 -21.23 -11.85
N ILE A 116 -9.65 -20.17 -11.04
CA ILE A 116 -8.47 -19.46 -10.49
C ILE A 116 -7.80 -20.22 -9.35
N LEU A 117 -8.52 -21.03 -8.58
CA LEU A 117 -7.96 -21.94 -7.60
C LEU A 117 -7.01 -22.96 -8.27
N MET A 118 -7.40 -23.49 -9.42
CA MET A 118 -6.54 -24.38 -10.22
C MET A 118 -5.34 -23.67 -10.83
N LYS A 119 -5.28 -22.35 -10.75
CA LYS A 119 -4.19 -21.50 -11.24
C LYS A 119 -3.31 -20.93 -10.12
N GLY A 120 -3.35 -21.51 -8.92
CA GLY A 120 -2.48 -21.19 -7.80
C GLY A 120 -2.97 -20.11 -6.84
N ILE A 121 -4.23 -19.69 -6.94
CA ILE A 121 -4.88 -18.85 -5.92
C ILE A 121 -5.24 -19.71 -4.72
N ASP A 122 -5.03 -19.21 -3.51
CA ASP A 122 -5.38 -19.85 -2.24
C ASP A 122 -6.25 -18.95 -1.33
N SER A 123 -6.62 -17.73 -1.82
CA SER A 123 -7.55 -16.81 -1.17
C SER A 123 -8.51 -16.18 -2.18
N LEU A 124 -9.81 -16.34 -1.94
CA LEU A 124 -10.87 -15.79 -2.78
C LEU A 124 -11.51 -14.58 -2.10
N GLY A 125 -11.66 -13.47 -2.82
CA GLY A 125 -12.41 -12.30 -2.38
C GLY A 125 -13.68 -12.13 -3.23
N PHE A 126 -14.84 -12.40 -2.67
CA PHE A 126 -16.13 -12.20 -3.36
C PHE A 126 -16.60 -10.77 -3.14
N ILE A 127 -16.65 -9.98 -4.23
CA ILE A 127 -17.18 -8.61 -4.21
C ILE A 127 -18.66 -8.69 -4.57
N MET A 128 -19.52 -8.47 -3.59
CA MET A 128 -20.95 -8.68 -3.67
C MET A 128 -21.69 -7.34 -3.71
N ASP A 129 -22.89 -7.33 -4.22
CA ASP A 129 -23.74 -6.14 -4.26
C ASP A 129 -24.36 -5.92 -2.87
N ASP A 130 -24.07 -4.77 -2.25
CA ASP A 130 -24.54 -4.38 -0.92
C ASP A 130 -26.08 -4.31 -0.83
N ASN A 131 -26.76 -4.04 -1.95
CA ASN A 131 -28.21 -3.85 -2.01
C ASN A 131 -28.98 -5.13 -2.33
N LYS A 132 -28.27 -6.23 -2.62
CA LYS A 132 -28.88 -7.51 -2.93
C LYS A 132 -28.87 -8.42 -1.70
N GLU A 133 -30.02 -8.98 -1.35
CA GLU A 133 -30.09 -10.06 -0.38
C GLU A 133 -29.60 -11.36 -1.00
N TYR A 134 -28.84 -12.12 -0.24
CA TYR A 134 -28.31 -13.42 -0.64
C TYR A 134 -28.91 -14.51 0.24
N SER A 135 -29.45 -15.54 -0.39
CA SER A 135 -30.00 -16.70 0.30
C SER A 135 -28.90 -17.70 0.69
N LYS A 136 -29.26 -18.68 1.51
CA LYS A 136 -28.36 -19.79 1.84
C LYS A 136 -27.93 -20.57 0.60
N GLU A 137 -28.83 -20.77 -0.35
CA GLU A 137 -28.58 -21.44 -1.62
C GLU A 137 -27.60 -20.65 -2.50
N ASP A 138 -27.66 -19.31 -2.46
CA ASP A 138 -26.72 -18.45 -3.19
C ASP A 138 -25.28 -18.63 -2.64
N ILE A 139 -25.12 -18.59 -1.32
CA ILE A 139 -23.79 -18.71 -0.67
C ILE A 139 -23.28 -20.16 -0.80
N ASP A 140 -24.15 -21.15 -0.63
CA ASP A 140 -23.80 -22.55 -0.87
C ASP A 140 -23.37 -22.76 -2.33
N GLY A 141 -24.14 -22.22 -3.28
CA GLY A 141 -23.79 -22.26 -4.70
C GLY A 141 -22.45 -21.62 -5.02
N LEU A 142 -22.13 -20.50 -4.34
CA LEU A 142 -20.87 -19.79 -4.51
C LEU A 142 -19.67 -20.58 -3.96
N CYS A 143 -19.84 -21.26 -2.82
CA CYS A 143 -18.78 -21.97 -2.09
C CYS A 143 -18.72 -23.48 -2.41
N ARG A 144 -19.61 -24.01 -3.24
CA ARG A 144 -19.70 -25.44 -3.54
C ARG A 144 -18.37 -26.01 -4.02
N ASN A 145 -17.96 -27.15 -3.47
CA ASN A 145 -16.69 -27.82 -3.77
C ASN A 145 -15.44 -27.01 -3.46
N ILE A 146 -15.54 -25.95 -2.67
CA ILE A 146 -14.39 -25.19 -2.15
C ILE A 146 -14.22 -25.55 -0.68
N PHE A 147 -13.01 -25.98 -0.31
CA PHE A 147 -12.69 -26.41 1.04
C PHE A 147 -12.15 -25.22 1.85
N ALA A 148 -12.99 -24.65 2.71
CA ALA A 148 -12.68 -23.48 3.52
C ALA A 148 -11.53 -23.71 4.54
N GLU A 149 -11.14 -24.96 4.76
CA GLU A 149 -9.98 -25.38 5.55
C GLU A 149 -8.64 -25.16 4.83
N ILE A 150 -8.68 -25.02 3.50
CA ILE A 150 -7.49 -24.89 2.64
C ILE A 150 -7.51 -23.53 1.93
N VAL A 151 -8.69 -23.07 1.51
CA VAL A 151 -8.89 -21.82 0.78
C VAL A 151 -9.46 -20.76 1.72
N GLU A 152 -8.82 -19.61 1.79
CA GLU A 152 -9.34 -18.48 2.53
C GLU A 152 -10.53 -17.85 1.76
N LEU A 153 -11.72 -17.77 2.39
CA LEU A 153 -12.95 -17.25 1.78
C LEU A 153 -13.31 -15.89 2.38
N ASN A 154 -13.32 -14.85 1.56
CA ASN A 154 -13.56 -13.48 2.01
C ASN A 154 -14.75 -12.88 1.26
N PHE A 155 -15.72 -12.34 2.01
CA PHE A 155 -16.93 -11.75 1.47
C PHE A 155 -16.93 -10.24 1.68
N ASN A 156 -16.82 -9.48 0.60
CA ASN A 156 -16.98 -8.03 0.62
C ASN A 156 -18.43 -7.71 0.24
N CYS A 157 -19.29 -7.63 1.24
CA CYS A 157 -20.74 -7.66 1.11
C CYS A 157 -21.44 -6.52 1.91
N GLY A 158 -20.68 -5.60 2.50
CA GLY A 158 -21.18 -4.39 3.13
C GLY A 158 -22.37 -4.64 4.06
N GLN A 159 -23.51 -4.10 3.72
CA GLN A 159 -24.75 -4.23 4.52
C GLN A 159 -25.21 -5.67 4.74
N GLN A 160 -24.83 -6.62 3.87
CA GLN A 160 -25.22 -8.03 3.99
C GLN A 160 -24.30 -8.85 4.90
N ALA A 161 -23.31 -8.23 5.53
CA ALA A 161 -22.24 -8.93 6.26
C ALA A 161 -22.79 -9.87 7.37
N GLU A 162 -23.74 -9.42 8.17
CA GLU A 162 -24.33 -10.21 9.26
C GLU A 162 -25.08 -11.44 8.73
N ASN A 163 -25.89 -11.25 7.69
CA ASN A 163 -26.61 -12.35 7.04
C ASN A 163 -25.64 -13.38 6.45
N ILE A 164 -24.60 -12.91 5.74
CA ILE A 164 -23.62 -13.80 5.10
C ILE A 164 -22.75 -14.52 6.13
N ALA A 165 -22.36 -13.87 7.22
CA ALA A 165 -21.62 -14.50 8.32
C ALA A 165 -22.43 -15.65 8.94
N SER A 166 -23.74 -15.40 9.22
CA SER A 166 -24.64 -16.42 9.76
C SER A 166 -24.86 -17.59 8.79
N ILE A 167 -25.09 -17.30 7.51
CA ILE A 167 -25.24 -18.35 6.48
C ILE A 167 -23.95 -19.17 6.34
N PHE A 168 -22.78 -18.50 6.30
CA PHE A 168 -21.50 -19.18 6.15
C PHE A 168 -21.23 -20.09 7.34
N TYR A 169 -21.47 -19.62 8.56
CA TYR A 169 -21.35 -20.45 9.77
C TYR A 169 -22.25 -21.71 9.67
N GLN A 170 -23.53 -21.56 9.29
CA GLN A 170 -24.44 -22.69 9.08
C GLN A 170 -23.95 -23.68 8.02
N LEU A 171 -23.28 -23.20 6.96
CA LEU A 171 -22.71 -24.08 5.94
C LEU A 171 -21.49 -24.82 6.46
N VAL A 172 -20.65 -24.19 7.29
CA VAL A 172 -19.51 -24.83 7.97
C VAL A 172 -20.01 -25.99 8.84
N GLU A 173 -21.06 -25.77 9.65
CA GLU A 173 -21.70 -26.82 10.45
C GLU A 173 -22.33 -27.92 9.56
N GLN A 174 -23.14 -27.53 8.56
CA GLN A 174 -23.83 -28.46 7.69
C GLN A 174 -22.88 -29.43 6.95
N TYR A 175 -21.71 -28.92 6.56
CA TYR A 175 -20.70 -29.71 5.86
C TYR A 175 -19.67 -30.35 6.81
N ASN A 176 -19.89 -30.26 8.12
CA ASN A 176 -19.02 -30.79 9.17
C ASN A 176 -17.54 -30.45 8.92
N ARG A 177 -17.29 -29.14 8.65
CA ARG A 177 -15.94 -28.62 8.42
C ARG A 177 -15.14 -28.53 9.72
N ASP A 178 -13.82 -28.56 9.61
CA ASP A 178 -12.91 -28.34 10.74
C ASP A 178 -12.87 -26.85 11.12
N PHE A 179 -13.58 -26.48 12.19
CA PHE A 179 -13.73 -25.09 12.67
C PHE A 179 -12.39 -24.38 12.90
N GLU A 180 -11.39 -25.10 13.42
CA GLU A 180 -10.05 -24.58 13.70
C GLU A 180 -9.27 -24.25 12.40
N LYS A 181 -9.66 -24.82 11.28
CA LYS A 181 -8.99 -24.63 9.99
C LYS A 181 -9.73 -23.71 9.04
N VAL A 182 -11.04 -23.50 9.23
CA VAL A 182 -11.81 -22.59 8.39
C VAL A 182 -11.24 -21.18 8.48
N ARG A 183 -10.97 -20.57 7.31
CA ARG A 183 -10.34 -19.26 7.20
C ARG A 183 -11.12 -18.34 6.29
N GLY A 184 -11.17 -17.07 6.65
CA GLY A 184 -11.82 -16.08 5.82
C GLY A 184 -12.22 -14.82 6.54
N SER A 185 -13.13 -14.08 5.90
CA SER A 185 -13.70 -12.87 6.51
C SER A 185 -15.03 -12.48 5.89
N VAL A 186 -15.84 -11.74 6.64
CA VAL A 186 -16.80 -10.80 6.07
C VAL A 186 -16.27 -9.38 6.27
N ASN A 187 -16.37 -8.55 5.22
CA ASN A 187 -15.84 -7.18 5.29
C ASN A 187 -16.94 -6.23 5.80
N PHE A 188 -17.05 -6.09 7.11
CA PHE A 188 -17.94 -5.12 7.75
C PHE A 188 -17.13 -4.03 8.42
N ASP A 189 -17.29 -2.78 7.99
CA ASP A 189 -16.52 -1.63 8.47
C ASP A 189 -17.40 -0.36 8.54
N PRO A 190 -18.24 -0.23 9.57
CA PRO A 190 -19.05 0.97 9.76
C PRO A 190 -18.22 2.25 9.95
N LEU A 191 -17.05 2.19 10.57
CA LEU A 191 -16.17 3.36 10.71
C LEU A 191 -15.53 3.78 9.37
N GLY A 192 -15.08 2.81 8.57
CA GLY A 192 -14.60 3.07 7.21
C GLY A 192 -15.72 3.57 6.28
N ARG A 193 -16.96 3.13 6.49
CA ARG A 193 -18.12 3.66 5.77
C ARG A 193 -18.38 5.12 6.15
N LEU A 194 -18.34 5.44 7.44
CA LEU A 194 -18.52 6.81 7.94
C LEU A 194 -17.52 7.78 7.29
N ILE A 195 -16.26 7.39 7.16
CA ILE A 195 -15.21 8.25 6.58
C ILE A 195 -15.32 8.40 5.05
N ILE A 196 -15.88 7.43 4.32
CA ILE A 196 -15.98 7.44 2.84
C ILE A 196 -17.36 7.87 2.36
N LYS A 197 -18.43 7.46 3.02
CA LYS A 197 -19.82 7.74 2.62
C LYS A 197 -20.50 8.81 3.48
N GLY A 198 -19.93 9.12 4.64
CA GLY A 198 -20.46 10.11 5.58
C GLY A 198 -21.55 9.58 6.49
N ASN A 199 -21.88 8.29 6.43
CA ASN A 199 -22.96 7.66 7.21
C ASN A 199 -22.56 6.25 7.63
N TYR A 200 -23.23 5.75 8.66
CA TYR A 200 -23.25 4.33 9.04
C TYR A 200 -24.10 3.52 8.05
N TYR A 201 -24.13 2.20 8.18
CA TYR A 201 -25.06 1.36 7.41
C TYR A 201 -26.51 1.58 7.84
N GLN A 202 -26.72 1.67 9.18
CA GLN A 202 -28.01 2.00 9.78
C GLN A 202 -27.85 3.15 10.80
N SER A 203 -27.29 2.88 11.97
CA SER A 203 -26.88 3.85 12.98
C SER A 203 -25.60 3.37 13.64
N ALA A 204 -24.94 4.22 14.43
CA ALA A 204 -23.75 3.80 15.18
C ALA A 204 -24.09 2.63 16.12
N GLU A 205 -25.13 2.78 16.90
CA GLU A 205 -25.57 1.79 17.90
C GLU A 205 -25.88 0.44 17.24
N GLU A 206 -26.70 0.44 16.17
CA GLU A 206 -27.10 -0.79 15.49
C GLU A 206 -25.91 -1.45 14.79
N ASP A 207 -25.02 -0.68 14.17
CA ASP A 207 -23.87 -1.23 13.46
C ASP A 207 -22.85 -1.87 14.44
N PHE A 208 -22.66 -1.32 15.64
CA PHE A 208 -21.84 -1.97 16.67
C PHE A 208 -22.53 -3.21 17.27
N GLU A 209 -23.84 -3.19 17.48
CA GLU A 209 -24.60 -4.39 17.88
C GLU A 209 -24.51 -5.50 16.81
N ARG A 210 -24.52 -5.16 15.52
CA ARG A 210 -24.28 -6.10 14.42
C ARG A 210 -22.86 -6.69 14.48
N CYS A 211 -21.83 -5.87 14.75
CA CYS A 211 -20.49 -6.37 14.98
C CYS A 211 -20.46 -7.40 16.12
N LYS A 212 -21.10 -7.09 17.25
CA LYS A 212 -21.21 -8.00 18.38
C LYS A 212 -21.88 -9.32 17.99
N ARG A 213 -23.07 -9.28 17.37
CA ARG A 213 -23.79 -10.49 16.93
C ARG A 213 -22.94 -11.35 15.97
N MET A 214 -22.19 -10.74 15.06
CA MET A 214 -21.31 -11.48 14.16
C MET A 214 -20.15 -12.14 14.91
N ILE A 215 -19.52 -11.46 15.88
CA ILE A 215 -18.46 -12.04 16.73
C ILE A 215 -19.01 -13.24 17.51
N GLU A 216 -20.19 -13.10 18.14
CA GLU A 216 -20.83 -14.17 18.89
C GLU A 216 -21.21 -15.36 17.99
N THR A 217 -21.75 -15.10 16.79
CA THR A 217 -22.13 -16.14 15.82
C THR A 217 -20.93 -16.94 15.31
N THR A 218 -19.78 -16.31 15.14
CA THR A 218 -18.59 -16.94 14.57
C THR A 218 -17.52 -17.27 15.63
N ALA A 219 -17.88 -17.27 16.90
CA ALA A 219 -16.95 -17.45 18.03
C ALA A 219 -16.13 -18.76 17.95
N ASP A 220 -16.69 -19.80 17.36
CA ASP A 220 -16.05 -21.11 17.18
C ASP A 220 -15.13 -21.17 15.95
N LEU A 221 -15.03 -20.08 15.17
CA LEU A 221 -14.19 -19.97 13.97
C LEU A 221 -12.97 -19.05 14.24
N PRO A 222 -11.90 -19.52 14.91
CA PRO A 222 -10.81 -18.66 15.40
C PRO A 222 -10.01 -17.98 14.29
N ASN A 223 -10.11 -18.45 13.05
CA ASN A 223 -9.43 -17.88 11.89
C ASN A 223 -10.38 -17.16 10.90
N PHE A 224 -11.59 -16.81 11.36
CA PHE A 224 -12.57 -16.07 10.56
C PHE A 224 -12.84 -14.70 11.18
N THR A 225 -12.52 -13.63 10.43
CA THR A 225 -12.67 -12.25 10.92
C THR A 225 -13.96 -11.60 10.41
N VAL A 226 -14.61 -10.81 11.25
CA VAL A 226 -15.91 -10.19 10.91
C VAL A 226 -15.85 -8.66 10.88
N ILE A 227 -14.81 -8.06 11.46
CA ILE A 227 -14.58 -6.62 11.43
C ILE A 227 -13.36 -6.33 10.57
N ASN A 228 -13.49 -5.38 9.66
CA ASN A 228 -12.38 -4.91 8.84
C ASN A 228 -12.10 -3.44 9.12
N VAL A 229 -10.84 -3.12 9.39
CA VAL A 229 -10.33 -1.75 9.47
C VAL A 229 -9.69 -1.42 8.12
N ASN A 230 -10.36 -0.60 7.30
CA ASN A 230 -9.91 -0.30 5.94
C ASN A 230 -9.00 0.95 5.89
N GLY A 231 -7.74 0.80 6.32
CA GLY A 231 -6.70 1.85 6.23
C GLY A 231 -6.48 2.36 4.82
N ARG A 232 -6.67 1.51 3.81
CA ARG A 232 -6.62 1.88 2.39
C ARG A 232 -7.51 3.09 2.02
N ASN A 233 -8.58 3.34 2.78
CA ASN A 233 -9.45 4.50 2.55
C ASN A 233 -8.69 5.81 2.73
N PHE A 234 -7.81 5.88 3.72
CA PHE A 234 -6.96 7.05 3.97
C PHE A 234 -5.88 7.17 2.88
N HIS A 235 -5.21 6.08 2.56
CA HIS A 235 -4.17 6.04 1.52
C HIS A 235 -4.69 6.54 0.17
N HIS A 236 -5.83 6.01 -0.28
CA HIS A 236 -6.42 6.39 -1.56
C HIS A 236 -6.94 7.84 -1.61
N ALA A 237 -7.14 8.47 -0.46
CA ALA A 237 -7.48 9.88 -0.33
C ALA A 237 -6.25 10.79 -0.20
N GLY A 238 -5.03 10.24 -0.26
CA GLY A 238 -3.78 10.99 -0.23
C GLY A 238 -3.20 11.20 1.16
N SER A 239 -3.48 10.31 2.13
CA SER A 239 -2.79 10.32 3.42
C SER A 239 -1.31 9.95 3.28
N SER A 240 -0.50 10.36 4.25
CA SER A 240 0.84 9.82 4.42
C SER A 240 0.79 8.37 4.95
N ILE A 241 1.91 7.66 4.85
CA ILE A 241 2.07 6.31 5.41
C ILE A 241 1.81 6.31 6.94
N VAL A 242 2.33 7.32 7.62
CA VAL A 242 2.14 7.53 9.07
C VAL A 242 0.66 7.77 9.40
N GLN A 243 -0.04 8.61 8.61
CA GLN A 243 -1.46 8.90 8.81
C GLN A 243 -2.34 7.66 8.54
N GLU A 244 -2.07 6.90 7.47
CA GLU A 244 -2.77 5.63 7.21
C GLU A 244 -2.66 4.69 8.40
N LEU A 245 -1.44 4.52 8.94
CA LEU A 245 -1.19 3.67 10.11
C LEU A 245 -1.92 4.19 11.34
N ALA A 246 -1.73 5.45 11.70
CA ALA A 246 -2.29 6.05 12.92
C ALA A 246 -3.83 6.00 12.94
N PHE A 247 -4.47 6.42 11.85
CA PHE A 247 -5.94 6.42 11.76
C PHE A 247 -6.53 5.01 11.72
N SER A 248 -5.81 4.04 11.14
CA SER A 248 -6.22 2.64 11.21
C SER A 248 -6.15 2.09 12.63
N LEU A 249 -5.09 2.43 13.37
CA LEU A 249 -4.97 2.03 14.79
C LEU A 249 -6.03 2.69 15.65
N SER A 250 -6.33 3.97 15.41
CA SER A 250 -7.40 4.68 16.13
C SER A 250 -8.78 4.08 15.85
N ALA A 251 -9.07 3.71 14.59
CA ALA A 251 -10.30 2.99 14.27
C ALA A 251 -10.35 1.61 14.93
N GLY A 252 -9.23 0.89 14.98
CA GLY A 252 -9.12 -0.39 15.70
C GLY A 252 -9.38 -0.25 17.20
N ALA A 253 -8.80 0.76 17.86
CA ALA A 253 -9.02 1.07 19.27
C ALA A 253 -10.48 1.46 19.53
N GLU A 254 -11.09 2.24 18.66
CA GLU A 254 -12.51 2.60 18.73
C GLU A 254 -13.41 1.36 18.69
N TYR A 255 -13.15 0.39 17.79
CA TYR A 255 -13.90 -0.88 17.81
C TYR A 255 -13.76 -1.63 19.12
N ILE A 256 -12.55 -1.70 19.70
CA ILE A 256 -12.36 -2.36 21.00
C ILE A 256 -13.17 -1.63 22.07
N THR A 257 -13.13 -0.31 22.12
CA THR A 257 -13.84 0.51 23.13
C THR A 257 -15.35 0.32 23.03
N GLN A 258 -15.93 0.55 21.87
CA GLN A 258 -17.37 0.46 21.64
C GLN A 258 -17.93 -0.96 21.92
N LEU A 259 -17.22 -1.99 21.48
CA LEU A 259 -17.65 -3.38 21.69
C LEU A 259 -17.43 -3.86 23.11
N SER A 260 -16.44 -3.29 23.83
CA SER A 260 -16.27 -3.56 25.26
C SER A 260 -17.41 -2.95 26.09
N GLU A 261 -17.91 -1.78 25.72
CA GLU A 261 -19.11 -1.18 26.33
C GLU A 261 -20.36 -2.05 26.10
N LEU A 262 -20.43 -2.78 25.00
CA LEU A 262 -21.48 -3.77 24.72
C LEU A 262 -21.25 -5.12 25.40
N GLY A 263 -20.20 -5.25 26.24
CA GLY A 263 -19.94 -6.41 27.11
C GLY A 263 -19.05 -7.49 26.49
N LEU A 264 -18.43 -7.28 25.33
CA LEU A 264 -17.43 -8.20 24.79
C LEU A 264 -16.05 -7.95 25.44
N SER A 265 -15.26 -9.01 25.59
CA SER A 265 -13.88 -8.93 26.06
C SER A 265 -12.91 -8.67 24.88
N VAL A 266 -11.76 -8.08 25.16
CA VAL A 266 -10.70 -7.92 24.17
C VAL A 266 -10.27 -9.26 23.55
N ASN A 267 -10.40 -10.36 24.29
CA ASN A 267 -10.12 -11.72 23.81
C ASN A 267 -11.05 -12.16 22.68
N GLN A 268 -12.27 -11.62 22.62
CA GLN A 268 -13.24 -11.89 21.56
C GLN A 268 -13.11 -10.89 20.41
N ILE A 269 -12.83 -9.61 20.73
CA ILE A 269 -12.85 -8.52 19.76
C ILE A 269 -11.59 -8.52 18.88
N ALA A 270 -10.40 -8.53 19.49
CA ALA A 270 -9.15 -8.34 18.74
C ALA A 270 -8.89 -9.44 17.69
N PRO A 271 -9.11 -10.75 17.96
CA PRO A 271 -8.96 -11.80 16.94
C PRO A 271 -10.00 -11.74 15.82
N ALA A 272 -11.18 -11.14 16.08
CA ALA A 272 -12.24 -10.99 15.07
C ALA A 272 -11.99 -9.84 14.08
N MET A 273 -10.87 -9.10 14.25
CA MET A 273 -10.52 -7.93 13.43
C MET A 273 -9.45 -8.25 12.40
N ARG A 274 -9.57 -7.62 11.22
CA ARG A 274 -8.54 -7.61 10.16
C ARG A 274 -8.27 -6.19 9.70
N PHE A 275 -7.00 -5.86 9.53
CA PHE A 275 -6.56 -4.57 9.01
C PHE A 275 -6.21 -4.69 7.53
N ASN A 276 -6.75 -3.79 6.73
CA ASN A 276 -6.52 -3.74 5.29
C ASN A 276 -5.71 -2.49 4.95
N PHE A 277 -4.45 -2.65 4.54
CA PHE A 277 -3.58 -1.54 4.14
C PHE A 277 -3.35 -1.50 2.63
N SER A 278 -3.14 -0.31 2.08
CA SER A 278 -2.56 -0.14 0.77
C SER A 278 -1.03 -0.20 0.84
N ILE A 279 -0.40 -0.70 -0.19
CA ILE A 279 1.05 -0.67 -0.33
C ILE A 279 1.40 0.22 -1.51
N GLY A 280 2.02 1.35 -1.22
CA GLY A 280 2.45 2.35 -2.20
C GLY A 280 3.88 2.12 -2.70
N PRO A 281 4.43 3.06 -3.48
CA PRO A 281 5.70 2.89 -4.16
C PRO A 281 6.94 3.04 -3.26
N ASN A 282 6.79 3.53 -2.02
CA ASN A 282 7.93 3.76 -1.13
C ASN A 282 8.34 2.48 -0.40
N TYR A 283 9.14 1.67 -1.07
CA TYR A 283 9.46 0.28 -0.75
C TYR A 283 9.81 0.04 0.73
N PHE A 284 10.79 0.76 1.26
CA PHE A 284 11.27 0.54 2.63
C PHE A 284 10.35 1.15 3.70
N MET A 285 9.69 2.27 3.38
CA MET A 285 8.71 2.89 4.29
C MET A 285 7.46 2.01 4.43
N GLU A 286 6.99 1.40 3.34
CA GLU A 286 5.85 0.48 3.38
C GLU A 286 6.17 -0.79 4.19
N MET A 287 7.38 -1.31 4.03
CA MET A 287 7.88 -2.42 4.84
C MET A 287 7.93 -2.05 6.33
N ALA A 288 8.46 -0.89 6.65
CA ALA A 288 8.53 -0.36 8.01
C ALA A 288 7.12 -0.09 8.59
N LYS A 289 6.16 0.38 7.79
CA LYS A 289 4.75 0.55 8.18
C LYS A 289 4.14 -0.75 8.73
N ILE A 290 4.30 -1.85 8.00
CA ILE A 290 3.72 -3.14 8.40
C ILE A 290 4.37 -3.67 9.68
N ARG A 291 5.68 -3.47 9.86
CA ARG A 291 6.39 -3.82 11.10
C ARG A 291 5.91 -2.97 12.28
N ALA A 292 5.82 -1.65 12.10
CA ALA A 292 5.30 -0.71 13.10
C ALA A 292 3.83 -0.98 13.47
N ALA A 293 3.00 -1.34 12.47
CA ALA A 293 1.59 -1.67 12.68
C ALA A 293 1.41 -2.80 13.69
N ARG A 294 2.15 -3.90 13.53
CA ARG A 294 2.07 -5.05 14.46
C ARG A 294 2.50 -4.68 15.88
N LEU A 295 3.60 -3.95 16.02
CA LEU A 295 4.10 -3.55 17.33
C LEU A 295 3.13 -2.61 18.05
N LEU A 296 2.65 -1.57 17.35
CA LEU A 296 1.71 -0.61 17.94
C LEU A 296 0.37 -1.26 18.28
N TRP A 297 -0.16 -2.11 17.39
CA TRP A 297 -1.39 -2.85 17.67
C TRP A 297 -1.24 -3.77 18.89
N ALA A 298 -0.12 -4.50 18.96
CA ALA A 298 0.16 -5.37 20.12
C ALA A 298 0.23 -4.55 21.41
N THR A 299 0.79 -3.35 21.38
CA THR A 299 0.85 -2.42 22.52
C THR A 299 -0.54 -1.94 22.91
N ILE A 300 -1.39 -1.55 21.95
CA ILE A 300 -2.77 -1.13 22.19
C ILE A 300 -3.57 -2.27 22.81
N VAL A 301 -3.59 -3.44 22.20
CA VAL A 301 -4.34 -4.60 22.71
C VAL A 301 -3.88 -4.99 24.11
N LYS A 302 -2.56 -4.93 24.37
CA LYS A 302 -2.00 -5.23 25.71
C LYS A 302 -2.55 -4.33 26.81
N ALA A 303 -2.86 -3.07 26.50
CA ALA A 303 -3.43 -2.13 27.46
C ALA A 303 -4.85 -2.52 27.92
N TYR A 304 -5.60 -3.27 27.08
CA TYR A 304 -6.92 -3.80 27.44
C TYR A 304 -6.88 -5.12 28.24
N GLY A 305 -5.71 -5.65 28.60
CA GLY A 305 -5.54 -6.80 29.47
C GLY A 305 -5.95 -8.14 28.85
N PRO A 306 -5.42 -8.54 27.69
CA PRO A 306 -5.72 -9.83 27.07
C PRO A 306 -5.22 -11.01 27.92
N SER A 307 -5.88 -12.17 27.81
CA SER A 307 -5.52 -13.39 28.55
C SER A 307 -4.19 -14.00 28.10
N SER A 308 -3.76 -13.74 26.88
CA SER A 308 -2.46 -14.15 26.34
C SER A 308 -1.93 -13.11 25.34
N ASP A 309 -0.63 -13.13 25.09
CA ASP A 309 0.00 -12.24 24.10
C ASP A 309 -0.47 -12.56 22.67
N ASP A 310 -0.89 -13.80 22.39
CA ASP A 310 -1.36 -14.21 21.06
C ASP A 310 -2.63 -13.48 20.60
N ILE A 311 -3.45 -13.01 21.55
CA ILE A 311 -4.64 -12.17 21.26
C ILE A 311 -4.26 -10.86 20.58
N ALA A 312 -3.04 -10.38 20.81
CA ALA A 312 -2.54 -9.14 20.25
C ALA A 312 -1.93 -9.28 18.83
N ARG A 313 -2.04 -10.46 18.21
CA ARG A 313 -1.63 -10.64 16.80
C ARG A 313 -2.51 -9.81 15.89
N MET A 314 -1.89 -9.01 15.03
CA MET A 314 -2.60 -8.21 14.04
C MET A 314 -2.79 -9.05 12.77
N SER A 315 -4.03 -9.33 12.39
CA SER A 315 -4.33 -9.91 11.07
C SER A 315 -4.25 -8.82 10.00
N ILE A 316 -3.35 -9.00 9.01
CA ILE A 316 -3.07 -7.97 8.00
C ILE A 316 -3.34 -8.50 6.60
N HIS A 317 -4.29 -7.87 5.91
CA HIS A 317 -4.46 -7.96 4.47
C HIS A 317 -3.90 -6.71 3.80
N THR A 318 -3.23 -6.88 2.66
CA THR A 318 -2.75 -5.75 1.88
C THR A 318 -3.18 -5.83 0.43
N GLU A 319 -3.27 -4.67 -0.21
CA GLU A 319 -3.44 -4.56 -1.65
C GLU A 319 -2.48 -3.53 -2.24
N THR A 320 -2.06 -3.72 -3.49
CA THR A 320 -1.27 -2.72 -4.20
C THR A 320 -2.07 -1.44 -4.37
N ALA A 321 -1.43 -0.29 -4.14
CA ALA A 321 -2.10 1.01 -4.16
C ALA A 321 -2.56 1.37 -5.56
N THR A 322 -3.73 2.00 -5.66
CA THR A 322 -4.23 2.56 -6.92
C THR A 322 -3.93 4.04 -7.07
N TRP A 323 -3.48 4.70 -6.01
CA TRP A 323 -3.18 6.14 -6.04
C TRP A 323 -2.11 6.51 -7.08
N ASN A 324 -1.09 5.67 -7.24
CA ASN A 324 0.01 5.85 -8.20
C ASN A 324 -0.23 5.17 -9.55
N PHE A 325 -1.42 4.59 -9.80
CA PHE A 325 -1.75 4.01 -11.09
C PHE A 325 -1.96 5.07 -12.16
N THR A 326 -1.54 4.74 -13.38
CA THR A 326 -1.68 5.58 -14.56
C THR A 326 -2.58 4.93 -15.61
N VAL A 327 -3.32 5.76 -16.33
CA VAL A 327 -4.14 5.34 -17.49
C VAL A 327 -3.30 5.35 -18.76
N TYR A 328 -2.41 6.35 -18.87
CA TYR A 328 -1.40 6.38 -19.91
C TYR A 328 -0.20 5.55 -19.48
N ASP A 329 0.41 4.84 -20.43
CA ASP A 329 1.48 3.87 -20.20
C ASP A 329 1.14 2.82 -19.12
N PRO A 330 0.00 2.13 -19.24
CA PRO A 330 -0.56 1.29 -18.16
C PRO A 330 0.32 0.08 -17.85
N TYR A 331 1.17 -0.37 -18.76
CA TYR A 331 2.07 -1.50 -18.51
C TYR A 331 3.12 -1.19 -17.43
N VAL A 332 3.46 0.09 -17.23
CA VAL A 332 4.34 0.51 -16.12
C VAL A 332 3.70 0.20 -14.76
N ASN A 333 2.36 0.13 -14.67
CA ASN A 333 1.68 -0.29 -13.43
C ASN A 333 2.07 -1.72 -13.01
N MET A 334 2.41 -2.62 -13.95
CA MET A 334 2.90 -3.97 -13.60
C MET A 334 4.23 -3.92 -12.83
N LEU A 335 5.11 -2.99 -13.20
CA LEU A 335 6.38 -2.79 -12.50
C LEU A 335 6.15 -2.22 -11.10
N ARG A 336 5.22 -1.25 -10.97
CA ARG A 336 4.82 -0.68 -9.68
C ARG A 336 4.28 -1.74 -8.75
N THR A 337 3.27 -2.49 -9.20
CA THR A 337 2.65 -3.55 -8.40
C THR A 337 3.62 -4.66 -8.01
N THR A 338 4.65 -4.93 -8.80
CA THR A 338 5.69 -5.92 -8.47
C THR A 338 6.51 -5.46 -7.26
N THR A 339 7.01 -4.23 -7.26
CA THR A 339 7.81 -3.70 -6.14
C THR A 339 6.97 -3.50 -4.87
N GLU A 340 5.71 -3.07 -5.01
CA GLU A 340 4.74 -2.97 -3.92
C GLU A 340 4.46 -4.35 -3.29
N SER A 341 4.23 -5.37 -4.11
CA SER A 341 4.03 -6.75 -3.64
C SER A 341 5.26 -7.29 -2.93
N MET A 342 6.47 -7.04 -3.43
CA MET A 342 7.70 -7.44 -2.75
C MET A 342 7.80 -6.79 -1.37
N SER A 343 7.51 -5.50 -1.26
CA SER A 343 7.52 -4.76 0.01
C SER A 343 6.55 -5.36 1.03
N ALA A 344 5.30 -5.61 0.62
CA ALA A 344 4.28 -6.22 1.46
C ALA A 344 4.70 -7.63 1.95
N ILE A 345 5.14 -8.47 1.02
CA ILE A 345 5.48 -9.86 1.31
C ILE A 345 6.69 -9.96 2.23
N ILE A 346 7.76 -9.21 1.95
CA ILE A 346 8.96 -9.20 2.81
C ILE A 346 8.63 -8.68 4.22
N ALA A 347 7.68 -7.75 4.33
CA ALA A 347 7.19 -7.26 5.62
C ALA A 347 6.34 -8.28 6.40
N GLY A 348 5.95 -9.42 5.80
CA GLY A 348 5.27 -10.52 6.47
C GLY A 348 3.77 -10.28 6.66
N VAL A 349 3.05 -9.92 5.60
CA VAL A 349 1.58 -9.81 5.61
C VAL A 349 0.91 -11.18 5.53
N ASP A 350 -0.30 -11.32 6.07
CA ASP A 350 -1.01 -12.60 6.08
C ASP A 350 -1.68 -12.91 4.74
N SER A 351 -2.14 -11.91 4.01
CA SER A 351 -2.66 -12.05 2.65
C SER A 351 -2.39 -10.81 1.81
N HIS A 352 -2.27 -11.00 0.49
CA HIS A 352 -1.98 -9.92 -0.44
C HIS A 352 -2.83 -10.02 -1.71
N LEU A 353 -3.28 -8.85 -2.20
CA LEU A 353 -4.02 -8.70 -3.45
C LEU A 353 -3.24 -7.77 -4.39
N VAL A 354 -2.87 -8.26 -5.55
CA VAL A 354 -2.34 -7.43 -6.64
C VAL A 354 -3.49 -6.93 -7.51
N LYS A 355 -3.62 -5.61 -7.64
CA LYS A 355 -4.58 -5.00 -8.56
C LYS A 355 -4.10 -5.20 -10.00
N PRO A 356 -4.97 -5.63 -10.94
CA PRO A 356 -4.63 -5.66 -12.35
C PRO A 356 -4.14 -4.30 -12.86
N PHE A 357 -3.12 -4.28 -13.70
CA PHE A 357 -2.45 -3.05 -14.16
C PHE A 357 -3.37 -2.06 -14.87
N ASP A 358 -4.48 -2.53 -15.42
CA ASP A 358 -5.48 -1.74 -16.14
C ASP A 358 -6.73 -1.41 -15.31
N SER A 359 -6.74 -1.78 -14.02
CA SER A 359 -7.91 -1.63 -13.14
C SER A 359 -8.32 -0.17 -12.87
N ALA A 360 -7.46 0.79 -13.20
CA ALA A 360 -7.79 2.22 -13.10
C ALA A 360 -8.87 2.67 -14.10
N TYR A 361 -9.02 1.95 -15.23
CA TYR A 361 -9.91 2.36 -16.33
C TYR A 361 -10.65 1.20 -17.00
N ASN A 362 -10.29 -0.04 -16.72
CA ASN A 362 -10.94 -1.24 -17.26
C ASN A 362 -11.55 -2.09 -16.15
N LYS A 363 -12.64 -2.79 -16.50
CA LYS A 363 -13.06 -3.94 -15.68
C LYS A 363 -12.01 -5.03 -15.81
N PRO A 364 -11.74 -5.80 -14.74
CA PRO A 364 -10.74 -6.87 -14.75
C PRO A 364 -10.97 -7.84 -15.92
N GLN A 365 -9.89 -8.13 -16.67
CA GLN A 365 -9.88 -9.07 -17.79
C GLN A 365 -8.92 -10.21 -17.48
N GLU A 366 -9.14 -11.38 -18.12
CA GLU A 366 -8.33 -12.59 -17.85
C GLU A 366 -6.82 -12.33 -18.02
N PHE A 367 -6.42 -11.54 -19.00
CA PHE A 367 -5.00 -11.23 -19.22
C PHE A 367 -4.40 -10.42 -18.07
N SER A 368 -5.03 -9.32 -17.69
CA SER A 368 -4.51 -8.46 -16.62
C SER A 368 -4.59 -9.12 -15.24
N GLU A 369 -5.67 -9.89 -14.98
CA GLU A 369 -5.79 -10.70 -13.77
C GLU A 369 -4.73 -11.81 -13.69
N ARG A 370 -4.42 -12.45 -14.83
CA ARG A 370 -3.35 -13.46 -14.92
C ARG A 370 -1.99 -12.87 -14.57
N ILE A 371 -1.67 -11.69 -15.10
CA ILE A 371 -0.41 -11.01 -14.78
C ILE A 371 -0.34 -10.69 -13.28
N ALA A 372 -1.40 -10.11 -12.71
CA ALA A 372 -1.48 -9.78 -11.28
C ALA A 372 -1.28 -11.02 -10.38
N ARG A 373 -1.92 -12.14 -10.72
CA ARG A 373 -1.74 -13.42 -10.03
C ARG A 373 -0.31 -13.95 -10.15
N ASN A 374 0.23 -13.95 -11.37
CA ASN A 374 1.54 -14.51 -11.65
C ASN A 374 2.67 -13.72 -10.97
N GLN A 375 2.51 -12.44 -10.69
CA GLN A 375 3.46 -11.67 -9.89
C GLN A 375 3.66 -12.32 -8.51
N GLN A 376 2.58 -12.66 -7.81
CA GLN A 376 2.67 -13.28 -6.49
C GLN A 376 3.20 -14.71 -6.55
N LEU A 377 2.79 -15.49 -7.56
CA LEU A 377 3.30 -16.85 -7.76
C LEU A 377 4.80 -16.84 -8.05
N LEU A 378 5.29 -15.90 -8.85
CA LEU A 378 6.72 -15.72 -9.10
C LEU A 378 7.48 -15.41 -7.80
N LEU A 379 6.94 -14.51 -6.96
CA LEU A 379 7.56 -14.16 -5.67
C LEU A 379 7.58 -15.35 -4.70
N LYS A 380 6.60 -16.25 -4.76
CA LYS A 380 6.49 -17.42 -3.89
C LYS A 380 7.32 -18.61 -4.41
N GLU A 381 7.14 -18.97 -5.69
CA GLU A 381 7.65 -20.23 -6.25
C GLU A 381 9.03 -20.10 -6.90
N GLU A 382 9.39 -18.91 -7.43
CA GLU A 382 10.68 -18.68 -8.09
C GLU A 382 11.63 -17.86 -7.23
N SER A 383 11.13 -16.84 -6.52
CA SER A 383 11.95 -15.97 -5.67
C SER A 383 12.04 -16.46 -4.22
N TYR A 384 11.26 -17.47 -3.83
CA TYR A 384 11.30 -18.12 -2.52
C TYR A 384 11.13 -17.17 -1.32
N LEU A 385 10.35 -16.09 -1.47
CA LEU A 385 10.16 -15.12 -0.40
C LEU A 385 9.31 -15.66 0.76
N ASP A 386 8.70 -16.84 0.61
CA ASP A 386 7.96 -17.55 1.64
C ASP A 386 8.84 -18.34 2.62
N LYS A 387 10.16 -18.46 2.36
CA LYS A 387 11.05 -19.35 3.13
C LYS A 387 11.68 -18.69 4.36
N VAL A 388 11.73 -17.36 4.41
CA VAL A 388 12.46 -16.62 5.45
C VAL A 388 11.52 -15.65 6.18
N ALA A 389 11.44 -15.80 7.50
CA ALA A 389 10.72 -14.84 8.35
C ALA A 389 11.54 -13.57 8.52
N ASP A 390 10.92 -12.42 8.23
CA ASP A 390 11.46 -11.08 8.41
C ASP A 390 12.95 -10.92 7.99
N PRO A 391 13.26 -11.04 6.69
CA PRO A 391 14.65 -10.93 6.20
C PRO A 391 15.20 -9.51 6.35
N SER A 392 14.39 -8.51 6.66
CA SER A 392 14.77 -7.12 6.89
C SER A 392 15.25 -6.84 8.32
N ALA A 393 15.02 -7.77 9.26
CA ALA A 393 15.45 -7.61 10.65
C ALA A 393 16.96 -7.45 10.78
N GLY A 394 17.38 -6.57 11.70
CA GLY A 394 18.79 -6.26 11.95
C GLY A 394 19.42 -5.29 10.94
N SER A 395 18.68 -4.89 9.89
CA SER A 395 19.08 -3.76 9.06
C SER A 395 18.94 -2.47 9.88
N TYR A 396 20.04 -1.79 10.15
CA TYR A 396 20.03 -0.52 10.90
C TYR A 396 19.07 0.49 10.30
N PHE A 397 19.00 0.54 8.97
CA PHE A 397 18.11 1.42 8.23
C PHE A 397 16.63 1.06 8.46
N ILE A 398 16.25 -0.22 8.28
CA ILE A 398 14.85 -0.65 8.41
C ILE A 398 14.37 -0.57 9.86
N GLU A 399 15.20 -0.95 10.82
CA GLU A 399 14.86 -0.84 12.24
C GLU A 399 14.63 0.63 12.64
N SER A 400 15.51 1.54 12.22
CA SER A 400 15.36 2.98 12.48
C SER A 400 14.15 3.59 11.77
N LEU A 401 13.84 3.16 10.53
CA LEU A 401 12.61 3.58 9.85
C LEU A 401 11.36 3.09 10.58
N THR A 402 11.37 1.83 11.04
CA THR A 402 10.25 1.24 11.80
C THR A 402 10.00 2.04 13.07
N ASP A 403 11.05 2.37 13.81
CA ASP A 403 10.96 3.16 15.04
C ASP A 403 10.44 4.58 14.76
N SER A 404 10.96 5.27 13.76
CA SER A 404 10.53 6.62 13.40
C SER A 404 9.05 6.66 12.96
N LEU A 405 8.62 5.69 12.14
CA LEU A 405 7.21 5.56 11.73
C LEU A 405 6.31 5.25 12.93
N MET A 406 6.78 4.39 13.83
CA MET A 406 6.07 4.05 15.05
C MET A 406 5.84 5.29 15.94
N GLN A 407 6.88 6.09 16.17
CA GLN A 407 6.79 7.28 17.01
C GLN A 407 5.82 8.31 16.42
N GLU A 408 5.95 8.63 15.14
CA GLU A 408 5.06 9.60 14.49
C GLU A 408 3.60 9.10 14.40
N ALA A 409 3.38 7.81 14.11
CA ALA A 409 2.05 7.24 14.11
C ALA A 409 1.43 7.24 15.51
N TRP A 410 2.23 6.98 16.54
CA TRP A 410 1.77 7.04 17.92
C TRP A 410 1.38 8.45 18.34
N ASN A 411 2.15 9.47 17.94
CA ASN A 411 1.81 10.87 18.21
C ASN A 411 0.45 11.23 17.60
N ILE A 412 0.21 10.87 16.34
CA ILE A 412 -1.09 11.13 15.69
C ILE A 412 -2.23 10.33 16.34
N PHE A 413 -1.95 9.07 16.73
CA PHE A 413 -2.91 8.26 17.48
C PHE A 413 -3.35 8.97 18.78
N LEU A 414 -2.39 9.47 19.58
CA LEU A 414 -2.68 10.23 20.80
C LEU A 414 -3.46 11.53 20.51
N GLU A 415 -3.15 12.25 19.43
CA GLU A 415 -3.93 13.43 19.02
C GLU A 415 -5.40 13.07 18.73
N VAL A 416 -5.67 11.91 18.15
CA VAL A 416 -7.04 11.41 17.91
C VAL A 416 -7.73 11.06 19.23
N GLU A 417 -7.04 10.38 20.14
CA GLU A 417 -7.56 10.05 21.47
C GLU A 417 -7.91 11.31 22.29
N GLU A 418 -7.06 12.34 22.26
CA GLU A 418 -7.32 13.63 22.90
C GLU A 418 -8.57 14.35 22.36
N LYS A 419 -9.01 14.02 21.15
CA LYS A 419 -10.24 14.57 20.54
C LYS A 419 -11.49 13.76 20.89
N GLY A 420 -11.37 12.75 21.71
CA GLY A 420 -12.47 11.87 22.12
C GLY A 420 -12.60 10.61 21.27
N GLY A 421 -11.50 10.17 20.64
CA GLY A 421 -11.44 8.95 19.83
C GLY A 421 -11.75 9.17 18.36
N PHE A 422 -11.75 8.07 17.61
CA PHE A 422 -11.86 8.09 16.14
C PHE A 422 -13.18 8.71 15.64
N ILE A 423 -14.31 8.34 16.25
CA ILE A 423 -15.65 8.82 15.84
C ILE A 423 -15.74 10.35 15.97
N GLU A 424 -15.33 10.89 17.10
CA GLU A 424 -15.39 12.34 17.33
C GLU A 424 -14.38 13.10 16.46
N ALA A 425 -13.21 12.52 16.20
CA ALA A 425 -12.24 13.08 15.28
C ALA A 425 -12.76 13.11 13.82
N VAL A 426 -13.56 12.11 13.40
CA VAL A 426 -14.25 12.11 12.10
C VAL A 426 -15.37 13.14 12.06
N LYS A 427 -16.24 13.19 13.07
CA LYS A 427 -17.36 14.14 13.12
C LYS A 427 -16.89 15.59 13.14
N SER A 428 -15.78 15.87 13.83
CA SER A 428 -15.17 17.20 13.85
C SER A 428 -14.43 17.58 12.56
N GLY A 429 -14.25 16.66 11.61
CA GLY A 429 -13.49 16.86 10.38
C GLY A 429 -11.98 16.87 10.56
N TYR A 430 -11.46 16.52 11.74
CA TYR A 430 -10.03 16.54 12.02
C TYR A 430 -9.23 15.59 11.12
N ILE A 431 -9.66 14.33 11.01
CA ILE A 431 -9.00 13.32 10.17
C ILE A 431 -9.00 13.76 8.71
N GLN A 432 -10.15 14.23 8.23
CA GLN A 432 -10.31 14.69 6.86
C GLN A 432 -9.39 15.88 6.54
N ALA A 433 -9.27 16.83 7.47
CA ALA A 433 -8.39 17.99 7.31
C ALA A 433 -6.91 17.57 7.20
N LYS A 434 -6.44 16.66 8.09
CA LYS A 434 -5.07 16.13 8.06
C LYS A 434 -4.76 15.38 6.76
N VAL A 435 -5.69 14.56 6.26
CA VAL A 435 -5.51 13.83 5.00
C VAL A 435 -5.47 14.80 3.81
N ARG A 436 -6.35 15.82 3.76
CA ARG A 436 -6.33 16.83 2.70
C ARG A 436 -5.05 17.67 2.70
N GLU A 437 -4.54 18.02 3.86
CA GLU A 437 -3.26 18.74 3.98
C GLU A 437 -2.14 17.92 3.32
N ASN A 438 -2.04 16.64 3.65
CA ASN A 438 -1.04 15.78 3.04
C ASN A 438 -1.26 15.56 1.53
N ALA A 439 -2.51 15.38 1.10
CA ALA A 439 -2.85 15.27 -0.32
C ALA A 439 -2.38 16.50 -1.12
N ALA A 440 -2.56 17.70 -0.57
CA ALA A 440 -2.08 18.94 -1.19
C ALA A 440 -0.54 18.98 -1.29
N ILE A 441 0.19 18.45 -0.28
CA ILE A 441 1.66 18.33 -0.32
C ILE A 441 2.08 17.34 -1.42
N LEU A 442 1.41 16.19 -1.54
CA LEU A 442 1.68 15.20 -2.58
C LEU A 442 1.45 15.78 -3.98
N ASP A 443 0.32 16.44 -4.18
CA ASP A 443 -0.04 17.08 -5.46
C ASP A 443 0.96 18.17 -5.85
N GLN A 444 1.38 19.00 -4.89
CA GLN A 444 2.42 20.01 -5.10
C GLN A 444 3.78 19.38 -5.43
N SER A 445 4.12 18.28 -4.77
CA SER A 445 5.37 17.55 -5.02
C SER A 445 5.39 16.93 -6.42
N LEU A 446 4.25 16.41 -6.90
CA LEU A 446 4.10 15.93 -8.28
C LEU A 446 4.15 17.09 -9.29
N ALA A 447 3.45 18.20 -9.03
CA ALA A 447 3.39 19.36 -9.90
C ALA A 447 4.77 20.00 -10.09
N THR A 448 5.58 20.06 -9.04
CA THR A 448 6.94 20.61 -9.05
C THR A 448 8.03 19.61 -9.45
N ARG A 449 7.66 18.35 -9.74
CA ARG A 449 8.58 17.24 -10.03
C ARG A 449 9.55 16.92 -8.87
N LYS A 450 9.23 17.31 -7.66
CA LYS A 450 9.95 16.84 -6.46
C LYS A 450 9.75 15.34 -6.30
N ASN A 451 8.52 14.87 -6.53
CA ASN A 451 8.18 13.45 -6.64
C ASN A 451 7.94 13.10 -8.13
N SER A 452 8.51 11.97 -8.54
CA SER A 452 8.35 11.48 -9.91
C SER A 452 7.25 10.42 -9.98
N LEU A 453 6.34 10.60 -10.93
CA LEU A 453 5.41 9.58 -11.38
C LEU A 453 5.77 9.25 -12.83
N LEU A 454 6.49 8.16 -13.02
CA LEU A 454 7.06 7.77 -14.30
C LEU A 454 5.97 7.62 -15.37
N GLY A 455 6.24 8.13 -16.56
CA GLY A 455 5.27 8.13 -17.67
C GLY A 455 4.21 9.23 -17.56
N THR A 456 4.15 9.96 -16.43
CA THR A 456 3.18 11.03 -16.17
C THR A 456 3.86 12.39 -16.13
N ASN A 457 4.49 12.76 -15.00
CA ASN A 457 5.20 14.04 -14.86
C ASN A 457 6.69 13.95 -15.22
N GLN A 458 7.21 12.74 -15.39
CA GLN A 458 8.60 12.47 -15.80
C GLN A 458 8.63 11.38 -16.86
N TYR A 459 9.40 11.60 -17.91
CA TYR A 459 9.53 10.69 -19.06
C TYR A 459 8.19 10.25 -19.68
N PRO A 460 7.29 11.18 -20.04
CA PRO A 460 6.01 10.83 -20.66
C PRO A 460 6.23 10.14 -22.00
N ASN A 461 5.43 9.11 -22.28
CA ASN A 461 5.42 8.50 -23.61
C ASN A 461 4.63 9.39 -24.59
N ASN A 462 5.34 10.15 -25.42
CA ASN A 462 4.72 11.10 -26.35
C ASN A 462 4.12 10.41 -27.59
N GLY A 463 4.52 9.15 -27.86
CA GLY A 463 3.97 8.35 -28.96
C GLY A 463 2.63 7.70 -28.66
N GLU A 464 2.25 7.60 -27.38
CA GLU A 464 1.03 6.94 -26.96
C GLU A 464 -0.22 7.78 -27.26
N ARG A 465 -1.25 7.12 -27.74
CA ARG A 465 -2.57 7.69 -28.04
C ARG A 465 -3.65 6.81 -27.43
N ILE A 466 -4.59 7.41 -26.72
CA ILE A 466 -5.75 6.68 -26.22
C ILE A 466 -6.84 6.71 -27.27
N GLU A 467 -6.95 5.63 -28.04
CA GLU A 467 -8.02 5.44 -29.03
C GLU A 467 -9.34 5.01 -28.42
N LYS A 468 -9.28 4.23 -27.32
CA LYS A 468 -10.46 3.73 -26.63
C LYS A 468 -11.16 4.84 -25.84
N TYR A 469 -12.49 4.74 -25.78
CA TYR A 469 -13.26 5.58 -24.87
C TYR A 469 -12.92 5.23 -23.42
N ILE A 470 -12.49 6.21 -22.65
CA ILE A 470 -12.33 6.12 -21.19
C ILE A 470 -13.36 7.05 -20.56
N PRO A 471 -14.19 6.58 -19.64
CA PRO A 471 -15.17 7.39 -18.93
C PRO A 471 -14.54 8.61 -18.24
N ALA A 472 -15.24 9.74 -18.24
CA ALA A 472 -14.69 11.00 -17.70
C ALA A 472 -14.46 10.97 -16.18
N ASP A 473 -15.20 10.14 -15.47
CA ASP A 473 -15.06 9.91 -14.01
C ASP A 473 -13.71 9.31 -13.63
N VAL A 474 -13.08 8.52 -14.51
CA VAL A 474 -11.73 7.98 -14.30
C VAL A 474 -10.69 9.09 -14.05
N PHE A 475 -10.90 10.26 -14.61
CA PHE A 475 -9.99 11.41 -14.51
C PHE A 475 -10.34 12.39 -13.36
N ASN A 476 -11.27 12.01 -12.49
CA ASN A 476 -11.71 12.84 -11.37
C ASN A 476 -11.69 12.03 -10.07
N PRO A 477 -11.52 12.68 -8.91
CA PRO A 477 -11.71 12.03 -7.63
C PRO A 477 -13.08 11.36 -7.55
N THR A 478 -13.14 10.18 -6.90
CA THR A 478 -14.41 9.47 -6.71
C THR A 478 -15.13 10.03 -5.49
N ASP A 479 -16.37 10.42 -5.65
CA ASP A 479 -17.22 10.90 -4.57
C ASP A 479 -18.27 9.85 -4.22
N PHE A 480 -18.15 9.25 -3.04
CA PHE A 480 -19.09 8.26 -2.52
C PHE A 480 -20.05 8.85 -1.47
N THR A 481 -20.02 10.18 -1.26
CA THR A 481 -20.81 10.85 -0.25
C THR A 481 -22.30 10.58 -0.45
N GLU A 482 -22.96 10.05 0.57
CA GLU A 482 -24.40 9.81 0.57
C GLU A 482 -25.17 11.10 0.85
N LYS A 483 -26.46 11.09 0.49
CA LYS A 483 -27.38 12.16 0.89
C LYS A 483 -27.50 12.15 2.41
N GLU A 484 -27.57 13.35 3.01
CA GLU A 484 -27.70 13.52 4.47
C GLU A 484 -26.49 12.98 5.27
N ALA A 485 -25.27 13.10 4.70
CA ALA A 485 -24.05 12.70 5.39
C ALA A 485 -23.91 13.45 6.74
N ILE A 486 -23.61 12.72 7.81
CA ILE A 486 -23.40 13.24 9.16
C ILE A 486 -21.95 13.65 9.43
N ALA A 487 -21.04 13.30 8.51
CA ALA A 487 -19.64 13.67 8.55
C ALA A 487 -19.13 14.02 7.15
N GLU A 488 -18.10 14.85 7.07
CA GLU A 488 -17.38 15.10 5.83
C GLU A 488 -16.68 13.83 5.35
N THR A 489 -16.59 13.62 4.03
CA THR A 489 -16.03 12.40 3.45
C THR A 489 -14.65 12.60 2.84
N LEU A 490 -13.84 11.55 2.87
CA LEU A 490 -12.63 11.43 2.06
C LEU A 490 -12.98 10.99 0.63
N LYS A 491 -12.30 11.59 -0.34
CA LYS A 491 -12.52 11.29 -1.76
C LYS A 491 -11.28 10.61 -2.35
N PRO A 492 -11.34 9.31 -2.66
CA PRO A 492 -10.26 8.62 -3.32
C PRO A 492 -9.93 9.25 -4.68
N TYR A 493 -8.63 9.37 -4.98
CA TYR A 493 -8.14 9.90 -6.24
C TYR A 493 -6.81 9.25 -6.63
N ARG A 494 -6.33 9.51 -7.86
CA ARG A 494 -5.01 9.07 -8.34
C ARG A 494 -4.11 10.28 -8.60
N GLY A 495 -2.85 10.20 -8.19
CA GLY A 495 -1.88 11.28 -8.38
C GLY A 495 -1.67 11.69 -9.85
N ALA A 496 -1.94 10.78 -10.79
CA ALA A 496 -1.85 11.04 -12.23
C ALA A 496 -3.03 11.85 -12.82
N GLN A 497 -4.19 11.90 -12.14
CA GLN A 497 -5.45 12.37 -12.74
C GLN A 497 -5.38 13.78 -13.36
N ALA A 498 -4.71 14.73 -12.69
CA ALA A 498 -4.60 16.10 -13.21
C ALA A 498 -3.81 16.15 -14.53
N PHE A 499 -2.72 15.40 -14.62
CA PHE A 499 -1.89 15.29 -15.81
C PHE A 499 -2.62 14.53 -16.94
N GLU A 500 -3.28 13.44 -16.61
CA GLU A 500 -4.04 12.62 -17.54
C GLU A 500 -5.23 13.37 -18.14
N LYS A 501 -5.89 14.21 -17.34
CA LYS A 501 -6.95 15.10 -17.80
C LYS A 501 -6.44 16.12 -18.83
N LEU A 502 -5.21 16.62 -18.63
CA LEU A 502 -4.56 17.51 -19.60
C LEU A 502 -4.22 16.76 -20.89
N ARG A 503 -3.62 15.56 -20.79
CA ARG A 503 -3.31 14.71 -21.96
C ARG A 503 -4.56 14.34 -22.75
N LYS A 504 -5.64 13.97 -22.05
CA LYS A 504 -6.92 13.65 -22.68
C LYS A 504 -7.48 14.82 -23.49
N LYS A 505 -7.36 16.06 -22.99
CA LYS A 505 -7.78 17.24 -23.77
C LYS A 505 -7.01 17.35 -25.09
N THR A 506 -5.71 17.07 -25.08
CA THR A 506 -4.88 17.06 -26.31
C THR A 506 -5.30 15.93 -27.23
N ASP A 507 -5.55 14.73 -26.71
CA ASP A 507 -6.02 13.60 -27.52
C ASP A 507 -7.38 13.88 -28.16
N ASP A 508 -8.35 14.42 -27.39
CA ASP A 508 -9.67 14.77 -27.91
C ASP A 508 -9.59 15.86 -28.99
N TRP A 509 -8.79 16.90 -28.75
CA TRP A 509 -8.54 17.95 -29.74
C TRP A 509 -7.94 17.38 -31.05
N SER A 510 -7.01 16.45 -30.92
CA SER A 510 -6.28 15.87 -32.04
C SER A 510 -7.10 14.91 -32.90
N ARG A 511 -8.35 14.59 -32.52
CA ARG A 511 -9.27 13.79 -33.34
C ARG A 511 -9.78 14.57 -34.56
N GLU A 512 -9.90 15.88 -34.42
CA GLU A 512 -10.44 16.77 -35.46
C GLU A 512 -9.40 17.80 -35.98
N ASN A 513 -8.28 17.94 -35.26
CA ASN A 513 -7.25 18.93 -35.53
C ASN A 513 -5.86 18.29 -35.59
N LYS A 514 -4.89 18.99 -36.19
CA LYS A 514 -3.49 18.62 -36.06
C LYS A 514 -3.09 18.71 -34.57
N ARG A 515 -2.37 17.70 -34.07
CA ARG A 515 -1.84 17.71 -32.70
C ARG A 515 -0.88 18.88 -32.53
N PRO A 516 -0.98 19.65 -31.44
CA PRO A 516 -0.02 20.71 -31.17
C PRO A 516 1.41 20.18 -31.14
N SER A 517 2.32 20.87 -31.82
CA SER A 517 3.72 20.48 -31.93
C SER A 517 4.66 21.56 -31.39
N VAL A 518 5.78 21.08 -30.83
CA VAL A 518 6.80 21.90 -30.20
C VAL A 518 8.14 21.63 -30.86
N PHE A 519 8.73 22.63 -31.49
CA PHE A 519 10.06 22.57 -32.05
C PHE A 519 11.10 23.02 -31.00
N LEU A 520 12.07 22.14 -30.70
CA LEU A 520 13.17 22.45 -29.80
C LEU A 520 14.30 23.09 -30.58
N PHE A 521 14.40 24.42 -30.52
CA PHE A 521 15.50 25.15 -31.16
C PHE A 521 16.77 25.02 -30.30
N THR A 522 17.61 24.01 -30.62
CA THR A 522 18.83 23.70 -29.87
C THR A 522 20.07 24.36 -30.53
N TYR A 523 20.74 25.25 -29.76
CA TYR A 523 21.90 25.99 -30.24
C TYR A 523 22.94 26.14 -29.12
N GLY A 524 24.22 26.33 -29.49
CA GLY A 524 25.29 26.70 -28.56
C GLY A 524 25.83 25.55 -27.71
N ASN A 525 26.13 25.83 -26.47
CA ASN A 525 26.79 24.89 -25.53
C ASN A 525 26.05 23.54 -25.41
N LEU A 526 26.78 22.46 -25.71
CA LEU A 526 26.19 21.11 -25.76
C LEU A 526 25.47 20.69 -24.48
N GLY A 527 26.09 20.93 -23.31
CA GLY A 527 25.51 20.54 -22.02
C GLY A 527 24.23 21.31 -21.71
N MET A 528 24.23 22.61 -21.91
CA MET A 528 23.09 23.49 -21.62
C MET A 528 21.94 23.26 -22.60
N ARG A 529 22.21 23.17 -23.90
CA ARG A 529 21.15 22.91 -24.89
C ARG A 529 20.47 21.56 -24.68
N ILE A 530 21.21 20.49 -24.35
CA ILE A 530 20.63 19.18 -24.03
C ILE A 530 19.78 19.25 -22.77
N ALA A 531 20.28 19.86 -21.69
CA ALA A 531 19.53 19.96 -20.44
C ALA A 531 18.20 20.71 -20.63
N ARG A 532 18.21 21.84 -21.37
CA ARG A 532 17.00 22.63 -21.66
C ARG A 532 16.05 21.91 -22.61
N ALA A 533 16.58 21.23 -23.64
CA ALA A 533 15.77 20.44 -24.55
C ALA A 533 15.06 19.29 -23.80
N GLN A 534 15.77 18.56 -22.95
CA GLN A 534 15.18 17.50 -22.13
C GLN A 534 14.11 18.03 -21.17
N PHE A 535 14.36 19.17 -20.51
CA PHE A 535 13.36 19.81 -19.66
C PHE A 535 12.11 20.17 -20.45
N SER A 536 12.28 20.82 -21.62
CA SER A 536 11.17 21.28 -22.45
C SER A 536 10.40 20.12 -23.06
N ALA A 537 11.10 19.08 -23.54
CA ALA A 537 10.48 17.86 -24.05
C ALA A 537 9.60 17.18 -22.99
N ASN A 538 10.10 17.06 -21.76
CA ASN A 538 9.29 16.53 -20.65
C ASN A 538 8.12 17.44 -20.31
N PHE A 539 8.32 18.75 -20.27
CA PHE A 539 7.27 19.72 -19.90
C PHE A 539 6.09 19.67 -20.88
N PHE A 540 6.34 19.80 -22.18
CA PHE A 540 5.29 19.73 -23.19
C PHE A 540 4.77 18.32 -23.43
N GLY A 541 5.64 17.30 -23.25
CA GLY A 541 5.29 15.88 -23.31
C GLY A 541 4.26 15.47 -22.26
N VAL A 542 4.24 16.14 -21.08
CA VAL A 542 3.18 15.94 -20.07
C VAL A 542 1.80 16.22 -20.65
N ALA A 543 1.66 17.21 -21.52
CA ALA A 543 0.43 17.51 -22.22
C ALA A 543 0.24 16.69 -23.52
N CYS A 544 1.13 15.74 -23.80
CA CYS A 544 1.11 14.90 -25.02
C CYS A 544 1.22 15.71 -26.34
N PHE A 545 1.98 16.81 -26.33
CA PHE A 545 2.33 17.55 -27.56
C PHE A 545 3.38 16.78 -28.35
N ASP A 546 3.36 16.90 -29.67
CA ASP A 546 4.39 16.30 -30.53
C ASP A 546 5.69 17.10 -30.37
N ILE A 547 6.76 16.41 -29.99
CA ILE A 547 8.07 17.02 -29.79
C ILE A 547 8.92 16.81 -31.04
N ILE A 548 9.34 17.92 -31.66
CA ILE A 548 10.25 17.93 -32.79
C ILE A 548 11.65 18.26 -32.28
N ASP A 549 12.43 17.21 -32.03
CA ASP A 549 13.80 17.27 -31.51
C ASP A 549 14.83 17.28 -32.66
N ASN A 550 16.06 17.70 -32.36
CA ASN A 550 17.16 17.74 -33.31
C ASN A 550 18.52 17.63 -32.59
N LEU A 551 19.59 17.42 -33.37
CA LEU A 551 20.95 17.27 -32.84
C LEU A 551 21.64 18.61 -32.50
N GLY A 552 20.99 19.72 -32.79
CA GLY A 552 21.52 21.09 -32.62
C GLY A 552 22.04 21.69 -33.93
N PHE A 553 21.84 22.99 -34.02
CA PHE A 553 22.20 23.77 -35.20
C PHE A 553 23.58 24.42 -35.04
N LYS A 554 24.30 24.56 -36.17
CA LYS A 554 25.61 25.21 -36.20
C LYS A 554 25.50 26.73 -36.25
N THR A 555 24.41 27.22 -36.84
CA THR A 555 24.10 28.67 -36.90
C THR A 555 22.65 28.93 -36.55
N ILE A 556 22.35 30.15 -36.12
CA ILE A 556 20.99 30.58 -35.76
C ILE A 556 20.09 30.52 -37.00
N GLU A 557 20.59 30.95 -38.16
CA GLU A 557 19.86 30.98 -39.44
C GLU A 557 19.36 29.57 -39.80
N GLN A 558 20.23 28.58 -39.72
CA GLN A 558 19.85 27.18 -39.96
C GLN A 558 18.73 26.72 -39.03
N GLY A 559 18.83 27.09 -37.75
CA GLY A 559 17.81 26.75 -36.77
C GLY A 559 16.46 27.44 -37.05
N VAL A 560 16.48 28.70 -37.47
CA VAL A 560 15.29 29.48 -37.84
C VAL A 560 14.63 28.85 -39.10
N ASP A 561 15.42 28.54 -40.14
CA ASP A 561 14.90 27.93 -41.35
C ASP A 561 14.21 26.58 -41.05
N GLU A 562 14.83 25.72 -40.24
CA GLU A 562 14.22 24.45 -39.83
C GLU A 562 13.00 24.62 -38.94
N ALA A 563 13.00 25.61 -38.06
CA ALA A 563 11.83 25.95 -37.22
C ALA A 563 10.63 26.38 -38.09
N ILE A 564 10.87 27.23 -39.12
CA ILE A 564 9.83 27.64 -40.06
C ILE A 564 9.32 26.45 -40.88
N LYS A 565 10.21 25.60 -41.38
CA LYS A 565 9.86 24.38 -42.13
C LYS A 565 9.05 23.38 -41.31
N SER A 566 9.29 23.31 -40.01
CA SER A 566 8.59 22.37 -39.12
C SER A 566 7.10 22.68 -38.99
N GLN A 567 6.70 23.93 -39.21
CA GLN A 567 5.34 24.42 -39.00
C GLN A 567 4.82 24.08 -37.58
N ALA A 568 5.71 24.09 -36.58
CA ALA A 568 5.35 23.86 -35.19
C ALA A 568 4.63 25.10 -34.64
N GLU A 569 3.64 24.85 -33.81
CA GLU A 569 2.86 25.92 -33.16
C GLU A 569 3.67 26.63 -32.05
N ILE A 570 4.67 25.92 -31.48
CA ILE A 570 5.50 26.43 -30.40
C ILE A 570 6.97 26.20 -30.76
N ILE A 571 7.80 27.22 -30.58
CA ILE A 571 9.25 27.13 -30.70
C ILE A 571 9.86 27.41 -29.33
N VAL A 572 10.71 26.49 -28.85
CA VAL A 572 11.39 26.64 -27.55
C VAL A 572 12.90 26.77 -27.80
N ILE A 573 13.45 27.90 -27.37
CA ILE A 573 14.89 28.14 -27.45
C ILE A 573 15.60 27.37 -26.35
N CYS A 574 16.49 26.47 -26.74
CA CYS A 574 17.28 25.61 -25.85
C CYS A 574 18.77 25.95 -26.04
N SER A 575 19.27 26.94 -25.29
CA SER A 575 20.65 27.40 -25.33
C SER A 575 21.12 27.83 -23.93
N SER A 576 22.36 28.29 -23.78
CA SER A 576 22.80 28.92 -22.53
C SER A 576 22.24 30.34 -22.40
N ASP A 577 22.33 30.93 -21.21
CA ASP A 577 21.90 32.32 -20.98
C ASP A 577 22.83 33.36 -21.64
N GLU A 578 24.02 32.92 -22.03
CA GLU A 578 25.05 33.75 -22.62
C GLU A 578 25.01 33.76 -24.18
N GLU A 579 24.36 32.76 -24.77
CA GLU A 579 24.22 32.56 -26.23
C GLU A 579 22.82 32.92 -26.74
#